data_ffa1d38fd41eb4e6454ef86dc10f0837
#
_entry.id   ffa1d38fd41eb4e6454ef86dc10f0837
#
_cell.length_a   1.000
_cell.length_b   1.000
_cell.length_c   1.000
_cell.angle_alpha   90.00
_cell.angle_beta   90.00
_cell.angle_gamma   90.00
#
_symmetry.space_group_name_H-M   'P 1'
#
loop_
_entity.id
_entity.type
_entity.pdbx_description
1 polymer ?
#
loop_
_entity_poly.entity_id
_entity_poly.type
_entity_poly.pdbx_seq_one_letter_code
_entity_poly.pdbx_strand_id
1 'polypeptide(L)'
;MPMRHKDRAILFDLGDTLIHYGDVDRRRVFEHTARRTYALWASRNQRMPGYRRYYLHHWGAMMWGNLKTTDFRREMDAMRLIRRAGRKLWLDAPQSFFDELMWRWYEPLLRIATVEPDTRDVLQALQSRGFALGIVSNTFVPGWVLDRHLELVGLLPYFPVRVYSADVRYRKPDRRIFE
;
A
#
# COMPACT_ATOMS: atom_id res chain seq x y z
N MET A 1 -16.03 -2.41 37.36
CA MET A 1 -15.42 -3.70 37.02
C MET A 1 -13.99 -3.42 36.54
N PRO A 2 -12.96 -4.05 37.10
CA PRO A 2 -11.63 -3.91 36.55
C PRO A 2 -11.62 -4.51 35.13
N MET A 3 -11.18 -3.76 34.13
CA MET A 3 -11.02 -4.22 32.75
C MET A 3 -10.16 -5.49 32.76
N ARG A 4 -10.67 -6.58 32.22
CA ARG A 4 -9.88 -7.79 32.02
C ARG A 4 -8.70 -7.46 31.10
N HIS A 5 -7.53 -8.02 31.33
CA HIS A 5 -6.31 -7.78 30.51
C HIS A 5 -6.53 -7.98 29.00
N LYS A 6 -7.62 -8.66 28.60
CA LYS A 6 -8.03 -8.90 27.21
C LYS A 6 -8.72 -7.70 26.51
N ASP A 7 -9.04 -6.62 27.25
CA ASP A 7 -9.79 -5.47 26.73
C ASP A 7 -8.88 -4.31 26.33
N ARG A 8 -7.55 -4.52 26.27
CA ARG A 8 -6.58 -3.49 25.91
C ARG A 8 -5.99 -3.77 24.54
N ALA A 9 -6.12 -2.81 23.64
CA ALA A 9 -5.55 -2.89 22.30
C ALA A 9 -4.64 -1.69 22.00
N ILE A 10 -3.65 -1.93 21.17
CA ILE A 10 -2.79 -0.87 20.60
C ILE A 10 -2.95 -0.93 19.10
N LEU A 11 -3.30 0.21 18.50
CA LEU A 11 -3.38 0.38 17.06
C LEU A 11 -2.16 1.15 16.58
N PHE A 12 -1.42 0.56 15.67
CA PHE A 12 -0.24 1.16 15.06
C PHE A 12 -0.58 1.77 13.70
N ASP A 13 0.10 2.84 13.34
CA ASP A 13 0.26 3.18 11.93
C ASP A 13 1.29 2.24 11.31
N LEU A 14 1.35 2.18 9.97
CA LEU A 14 2.28 1.32 9.26
C LEU A 14 3.49 2.10 8.71
N GLY A 15 3.23 3.05 7.81
CA GLY A 15 4.29 3.82 7.15
C GLY A 15 4.95 4.81 8.11
N ASP A 16 6.28 4.83 8.12
CA ASP A 16 7.11 5.66 8.99
C ASP A 16 6.84 5.46 10.50
N THR A 17 6.25 4.29 10.84
CA THR A 17 6.01 3.83 12.21
C THR A 17 6.55 2.41 12.41
N LEU A 18 6.06 1.44 11.64
CA LEU A 18 6.53 0.04 11.67
C LEU A 18 7.45 -0.28 10.49
N ILE A 19 7.25 0.41 9.38
CA ILE A 19 8.04 0.28 8.16
C ILE A 19 8.49 1.68 7.75
N HIS A 20 9.80 1.90 7.71
CA HIS A 20 10.41 3.17 7.34
C HIS A 20 10.89 3.12 5.89
N TYR A 21 10.51 4.12 5.11
CA TYR A 21 10.91 4.21 3.70
C TYR A 21 12.11 5.15 3.49
N GLY A 22 12.57 5.82 4.55
CA GLY A 22 13.70 6.74 4.50
C GLY A 22 13.44 7.98 3.62
N ASP A 23 14.51 8.65 3.25
CA ASP A 23 14.43 9.81 2.36
C ASP A 23 14.35 9.35 0.88
N VAL A 24 13.13 9.11 0.44
CA VAL A 24 12.84 8.51 -0.88
C VAL A 24 12.74 9.57 -1.95
N ASP A 25 13.63 9.53 -2.95
CA ASP A 25 13.40 10.25 -4.20
C ASP A 25 12.16 9.68 -4.92
N ARG A 26 11.01 10.27 -4.61
CA ARG A 26 9.71 9.87 -5.16
C ARG A 26 9.70 9.83 -6.70
N ARG A 27 10.47 10.71 -7.35
CA ARG A 27 10.57 10.75 -8.81
C ARG A 27 11.29 9.51 -9.34
N ARG A 28 12.43 9.15 -8.74
CA ARG A 28 13.19 7.95 -9.13
C ARG A 28 12.41 6.67 -8.90
N VAL A 29 11.75 6.55 -7.74
CA VAL A 29 10.88 5.39 -7.47
C VAL A 29 9.78 5.31 -8.50
N PHE A 30 9.09 6.42 -8.79
CA PHE A 30 8.02 6.45 -9.78
C PHE A 30 8.52 6.06 -11.18
N GLU A 31 9.67 6.57 -11.62
CA GLU A 31 10.24 6.21 -12.91
C GLU A 31 10.58 4.70 -12.98
N HIS A 32 11.15 4.17 -11.91
CA HIS A 32 11.47 2.75 -11.81
C HIS A 32 10.21 1.88 -11.86
N THR A 33 9.18 2.23 -11.09
CA THR A 33 7.89 1.52 -11.10
C THR A 33 7.22 1.59 -12.47
N ALA A 34 7.25 2.74 -13.14
CA ALA A 34 6.67 2.91 -14.47
C ALA A 34 7.39 2.05 -15.53
N ARG A 35 8.71 1.92 -15.47
CA ARG A 35 9.48 1.03 -16.38
C ARG A 35 9.11 -0.45 -16.16
N ARG A 36 9.03 -0.88 -14.90
CA ARG A 36 8.70 -2.28 -14.56
C ARG A 36 7.27 -2.65 -14.98
N THR A 37 6.32 -1.77 -14.71
CA THR A 37 4.92 -1.99 -15.11
C THR A 37 4.73 -1.92 -16.63
N TYR A 38 5.47 -1.05 -17.32
CA TYR A 38 5.50 -1.01 -18.79
C TYR A 38 6.04 -2.31 -19.39
N ALA A 39 7.15 -2.82 -18.86
CA ALA A 39 7.73 -4.09 -19.33
C ALA A 39 6.76 -5.26 -19.14
N LEU A 40 6.04 -5.30 -18.01
CA LEU A 40 5.02 -6.32 -17.76
C LEU A 40 3.86 -6.23 -18.76
N TRP A 41 3.36 -5.04 -19.06
CA TRP A 41 2.36 -4.84 -20.09
C TRP A 41 2.87 -5.26 -21.48
N ALA A 42 4.08 -4.81 -21.84
CA ALA A 42 4.68 -5.10 -23.15
C ALA A 42 4.91 -6.60 -23.37
N SER A 43 5.20 -7.37 -22.31
CA SER A 43 5.36 -8.82 -22.41
C SER A 43 4.07 -9.57 -22.78
N ARG A 44 2.90 -8.96 -22.56
CA ARG A 44 1.58 -9.57 -22.81
C ARG A 44 0.81 -8.92 -23.94
N ASN A 45 1.21 -7.73 -24.40
CA ASN A 45 0.45 -6.97 -25.39
C ASN A 45 1.36 -6.36 -26.46
N GLN A 46 1.28 -6.90 -27.67
CA GLN A 46 2.09 -6.45 -28.82
C GLN A 46 1.71 -5.02 -29.31
N ARG A 47 0.55 -4.51 -28.91
CA ARG A 47 0.07 -3.17 -29.31
C ARG A 47 0.25 -2.11 -28.22
N MET A 48 1.31 -2.23 -27.44
CA MET A 48 1.62 -1.23 -26.42
C MET A 48 1.96 0.13 -27.03
N PRO A 49 1.46 1.23 -26.45
CA PRO A 49 1.94 2.57 -26.82
C PRO A 49 3.42 2.71 -26.45
N GLY A 50 4.13 3.61 -27.11
CA GLY A 50 5.52 3.91 -26.74
C GLY A 50 5.63 4.31 -25.25
N TYR A 51 6.77 3.96 -24.62
CA TYR A 51 7.00 4.16 -23.18
C TYR A 51 6.70 5.60 -22.70
N ARG A 52 7.09 6.62 -23.49
CA ARG A 52 6.84 8.03 -23.14
C ARG A 52 5.34 8.32 -22.94
N ARG A 53 4.48 7.81 -23.85
CA ARG A 53 3.02 7.96 -23.74
C ARG A 53 2.47 7.22 -22.53
N TYR A 54 2.94 6.01 -22.29
CA TYR A 54 2.56 5.23 -21.10
C TYR A 54 2.96 5.97 -19.82
N TYR A 55 4.20 6.46 -19.74
CA TYR A 55 4.72 7.20 -18.58
C TYR A 55 3.88 8.45 -18.27
N LEU A 56 3.55 9.25 -19.27
CA LEU A 56 2.75 10.46 -19.10
C LEU A 56 1.32 10.14 -18.60
N HIS A 57 0.70 9.08 -19.13
CA HIS A 57 -0.61 8.62 -18.64
C HIS A 57 -0.54 8.09 -17.21
N HIS A 58 0.50 7.36 -16.88
CA HIS A 58 0.71 6.82 -15.54
C HIS A 58 0.95 7.95 -14.52
N TRP A 59 1.82 8.89 -14.86
CA TRP A 59 2.10 10.09 -14.07
C TRP A 59 0.84 10.94 -13.87
N GLY A 60 0.12 11.23 -14.95
CA GLY A 60 -1.14 11.97 -14.89
C GLY A 60 -2.20 11.31 -14.01
N ALA A 61 -2.32 9.97 -14.07
CA ALA A 61 -3.23 9.22 -13.21
C ALA A 61 -2.88 9.36 -11.72
N MET A 62 -1.59 9.29 -11.37
CA MET A 62 -1.10 9.46 -10.00
C MET A 62 -1.31 10.88 -9.49
N MET A 63 -0.98 11.90 -10.30
CA MET A 63 -1.18 13.30 -9.94
C MET A 63 -2.66 13.63 -9.75
N TRP A 64 -3.52 13.16 -10.64
CA TRP A 64 -4.96 13.34 -10.54
C TRP A 64 -5.55 12.62 -9.31
N GLY A 65 -5.04 11.43 -9.00
CA GLY A 65 -5.40 10.71 -7.79
C GLY A 65 -5.07 11.51 -6.53
N ASN A 66 -3.85 12.02 -6.43
CA ASN A 66 -3.40 12.83 -5.30
C ASN A 66 -4.23 14.11 -5.13
N LEU A 67 -4.56 14.82 -6.22
CA LEU A 67 -5.40 16.01 -6.17
C LEU A 67 -6.82 15.73 -5.64
N LYS A 68 -7.37 14.55 -5.93
CA LYS A 68 -8.69 14.15 -5.43
C LYS A 68 -8.71 13.69 -3.98
N THR A 69 -7.56 13.29 -3.43
CA THR A 69 -7.42 12.93 -2.01
C THR A 69 -7.21 14.12 -1.09
N THR A 70 -7.17 15.35 -1.63
CA THR A 70 -7.16 16.58 -0.81
C THR A 70 -8.45 16.75 0.02
N ASP A 71 -9.56 16.08 -0.35
CA ASP A 71 -10.65 15.83 0.57
C ASP A 71 -10.26 14.66 1.50
N PHE A 72 -9.62 14.97 2.62
CA PHE A 72 -8.99 14.07 3.61
C PHE A 72 -9.87 12.90 4.12
N ARG A 73 -11.09 12.76 3.66
CA ARG A 73 -12.04 11.74 4.13
C ARG A 73 -12.07 10.47 3.29
N ARG A 74 -11.67 10.54 2.01
CA ARG A 74 -11.72 9.38 1.10
C ARG A 74 -10.35 9.04 0.53
N GLU A 75 -10.06 7.74 0.52
CA GLU A 75 -8.82 7.23 -0.05
C GLU A 75 -8.92 7.05 -1.57
N MET A 76 -7.76 7.21 -2.21
CA MET A 76 -7.58 6.91 -3.63
C MET A 76 -7.61 5.39 -3.86
N ASP A 77 -8.33 4.96 -4.88
CA ASP A 77 -8.31 3.58 -5.36
C ASP A 77 -7.23 3.40 -6.42
N ALA A 78 -6.05 2.95 -6.02
CA ALA A 78 -4.94 2.73 -6.93
C ALA A 78 -5.27 1.69 -8.00
N MET A 79 -5.95 0.58 -7.62
CA MET A 79 -6.35 -0.46 -8.57
C MET A 79 -7.33 0.05 -9.62
N ARG A 80 -8.30 0.85 -9.20
CA ARG A 80 -9.26 1.50 -10.12
C ARG A 80 -8.57 2.48 -11.06
N LEU A 81 -7.59 3.26 -10.55
CA LEU A 81 -6.81 4.19 -11.37
C LEU A 81 -5.96 3.47 -12.41
N ILE A 82 -5.28 2.42 -12.02
CA ILE A 82 -4.44 1.60 -12.93
C ILE A 82 -5.31 0.97 -14.02
N ARG A 83 -6.46 0.37 -13.65
CA ARG A 83 -7.40 -0.19 -14.64
C ARG A 83 -7.95 0.87 -15.59
N ARG A 84 -8.30 2.05 -15.05
CA ARG A 84 -8.80 3.15 -15.88
C ARG A 84 -7.72 3.68 -16.82
N ALA A 85 -6.48 3.80 -16.36
CA ALA A 85 -5.34 4.18 -17.19
C ALA A 85 -5.08 3.14 -18.28
N GLY A 86 -5.11 1.85 -17.94
CA GLY A 86 -5.01 0.75 -18.88
C GLY A 86 -6.06 0.82 -19.99
N ARG A 87 -7.34 0.93 -19.63
CA ARG A 87 -8.44 1.06 -20.61
C ARG A 87 -8.26 2.24 -21.57
N LYS A 88 -7.78 3.39 -21.09
CA LYS A 88 -7.46 4.55 -21.95
C LYS A 88 -6.35 4.28 -22.95
N LEU A 89 -5.53 3.30 -22.69
CA LEU A 89 -4.43 2.85 -23.56
C LEU A 89 -4.80 1.58 -24.34
N TRP A 90 -6.10 1.17 -24.34
CA TRP A 90 -6.59 -0.06 -24.97
C TRP A 90 -5.96 -1.33 -24.39
N LEU A 91 -5.55 -1.28 -23.12
CA LEU A 91 -4.97 -2.39 -22.39
C LEU A 91 -6.05 -3.03 -21.52
N ASP A 92 -6.51 -4.21 -21.92
CA ASP A 92 -7.42 -5.04 -21.13
C ASP A 92 -6.71 -6.29 -20.62
N ALA A 93 -7.00 -6.68 -19.39
CA ALA A 93 -6.35 -7.82 -18.76
C ALA A 93 -7.21 -8.38 -17.61
N PRO A 94 -7.02 -9.67 -17.25
CA PRO A 94 -7.69 -10.28 -16.11
C PRO A 94 -7.20 -9.70 -14.79
N GLN A 95 -7.98 -9.92 -13.70
CA GLN A 95 -7.65 -9.44 -12.36
C GLN A 95 -6.23 -9.83 -11.92
N SER A 96 -5.85 -11.08 -12.13
CA SER A 96 -4.53 -11.60 -11.76
C SER A 96 -3.36 -10.81 -12.36
N PHE A 97 -3.55 -10.27 -13.56
CA PHE A 97 -2.55 -9.39 -14.17
C PHE A 97 -2.44 -8.05 -13.44
N PHE A 98 -3.58 -7.46 -13.06
CA PHE A 98 -3.58 -6.21 -12.29
C PHE A 98 -3.00 -6.39 -10.90
N ASP A 99 -3.17 -7.56 -10.29
CA ASP A 99 -2.55 -7.90 -9.00
C ASP A 99 -1.03 -8.02 -9.16
N GLU A 100 -0.55 -8.71 -10.19
CA GLU A 100 0.87 -8.75 -10.52
C GLU A 100 1.42 -7.34 -10.80
N LEU A 101 0.69 -6.53 -11.57
CA LEU A 101 1.07 -5.16 -11.89
C LEU A 101 1.21 -4.29 -10.64
N MET A 102 0.27 -4.41 -9.70
CA MET A 102 0.30 -3.69 -8.43
C MET A 102 1.50 -4.12 -7.58
N TRP A 103 1.77 -5.42 -7.51
CA TRP A 103 2.94 -5.93 -6.81
C TRP A 103 4.25 -5.42 -7.42
N ARG A 104 4.39 -5.49 -8.75
CA ARG A 104 5.54 -4.95 -9.48
C ARG A 104 5.72 -3.46 -9.29
N TRP A 105 4.61 -2.74 -9.17
CA TRP A 105 4.63 -1.32 -8.86
C TRP A 105 5.15 -1.06 -7.45
N TYR A 106 4.78 -1.87 -6.47
CA TYR A 106 5.16 -1.72 -5.07
C TYR A 106 6.58 -2.22 -4.75
N GLU A 107 7.08 -3.21 -5.46
CA GLU A 107 8.36 -3.90 -5.19
C GLU A 107 9.57 -2.96 -5.02
N PRO A 108 9.73 -1.83 -5.75
CA PRO A 108 10.81 -0.88 -5.49
C PRO A 108 10.74 -0.24 -4.10
N LEU A 109 9.56 -0.01 -3.56
CA LEU A 109 9.37 0.48 -2.18
C LEU A 109 9.78 -0.57 -1.16
N LEU A 110 9.44 -1.83 -1.40
CA LEU A 110 9.87 -2.95 -0.56
C LEU A 110 11.39 -3.04 -0.41
N ARG A 111 12.15 -2.73 -1.47
CA ARG A 111 13.62 -2.82 -1.47
C ARG A 111 14.32 -1.75 -0.63
N ILE A 112 13.67 -0.62 -0.42
CA ILE A 112 14.22 0.51 0.36
C ILE A 112 13.62 0.60 1.76
N ALA A 113 12.57 -0.19 2.00
CA ALA A 113 11.88 -0.24 3.27
C ALA A 113 12.75 -0.91 4.34
N THR A 114 12.78 -0.36 5.52
CA THR A 114 13.47 -0.89 6.69
C THR A 114 12.51 -1.04 7.87
N VAL A 115 12.82 -1.97 8.75
CA VAL A 115 12.15 -2.17 10.04
C VAL A 115 13.22 -2.01 11.11
N GLU A 116 12.91 -1.31 12.20
CA GLU A 116 13.84 -1.16 13.31
C GLU A 116 14.19 -2.54 13.91
N PRO A 117 15.46 -2.77 14.28
CA PRO A 117 15.94 -4.09 14.73
C PRO A 117 15.17 -4.64 15.94
N ASP A 118 14.74 -3.78 16.85
CA ASP A 118 14.05 -4.12 18.10
C ASP A 118 12.52 -4.19 17.97
N THR A 119 11.97 -3.89 16.79
CA THR A 119 10.50 -3.87 16.56
C THR A 119 9.85 -5.17 17.01
N ARG A 120 10.42 -6.33 16.68
CA ARG A 120 9.83 -7.62 17.05
C ARG A 120 9.82 -7.84 18.56
N ASP A 121 10.90 -7.47 19.23
CA ASP A 121 11.03 -7.61 20.69
C ASP A 121 10.01 -6.74 21.41
N VAL A 122 9.81 -5.51 20.94
CA VAL A 122 8.80 -4.59 21.46
C VAL A 122 7.38 -5.15 21.25
N LEU A 123 7.06 -5.63 20.04
CA LEU A 123 5.74 -6.21 19.76
C LEU A 123 5.47 -7.45 20.62
N GLN A 124 6.45 -8.32 20.80
CA GLN A 124 6.38 -9.50 21.64
C GLN A 124 6.20 -9.15 23.12
N ALA A 125 6.92 -8.14 23.62
CA ALA A 125 6.77 -7.62 24.96
C ALA A 125 5.37 -7.00 25.21
N LEU A 126 4.77 -6.35 24.22
CA LEU A 126 3.41 -5.83 24.31
C LEU A 126 2.37 -6.96 24.34
N GLN A 127 2.51 -7.97 23.50
CA GLN A 127 1.63 -9.15 23.52
C GLN A 127 1.72 -9.92 24.84
N SER A 128 2.93 -10.10 25.39
CA SER A 128 3.13 -10.79 26.69
C SER A 128 2.51 -10.01 27.86
N ARG A 129 2.34 -8.69 27.73
CA ARG A 129 1.62 -7.82 28.67
C ARG A 129 0.09 -7.83 28.46
N GLY A 130 -0.41 -8.68 27.55
CA GLY A 130 -1.84 -8.87 27.28
C GLY A 130 -2.48 -7.83 26.36
N PHE A 131 -1.70 -7.05 25.60
CA PHE A 131 -2.24 -6.16 24.59
C PHE A 131 -2.58 -6.92 23.30
N ALA A 132 -3.77 -6.69 22.76
CA ALA A 132 -4.07 -6.99 21.36
C ALA A 132 -3.43 -5.93 20.48
N LEU A 133 -2.79 -6.33 19.37
CA LEU A 133 -2.14 -5.40 18.46
C LEU A 133 -2.89 -5.36 17.13
N GLY A 134 -3.03 -4.17 16.57
CA GLY A 134 -3.66 -3.97 15.26
C GLY A 134 -2.96 -2.87 14.46
N ILE A 135 -3.28 -2.80 13.19
CA ILE A 135 -2.81 -1.74 12.27
C ILE A 135 -4.01 -0.96 11.76
N VAL A 136 -3.90 0.38 11.76
CA VAL A 136 -4.80 1.28 11.05
C VAL A 136 -3.96 2.27 10.26
N SER A 137 -3.90 2.10 8.93
CA SER A 137 -2.99 2.89 8.08
C SER A 137 -3.69 3.63 6.96
N ASN A 138 -3.30 4.90 6.75
CA ASN A 138 -3.65 5.66 5.57
C ASN A 138 -2.75 5.26 4.41
N THR A 139 -3.31 4.63 3.39
CA THR A 139 -2.57 4.15 2.22
C THR A 139 -3.48 4.05 1.01
N PHE A 140 -2.96 4.34 -0.17
CA PHE A 140 -3.63 4.07 -1.44
C PHE A 140 -3.29 2.68 -2.00
N VAL A 141 -2.32 2.00 -1.39
CA VAL A 141 -1.91 0.64 -1.76
C VAL A 141 -2.90 -0.36 -1.17
N PRO A 142 -3.41 -1.32 -1.94
CA PRO A 142 -4.32 -2.36 -1.43
C PRO A 142 -3.72 -3.14 -0.27
N GLY A 143 -4.55 -3.48 0.72
CA GLY A 143 -4.10 -4.13 1.96
C GLY A 143 -3.35 -5.44 1.73
N TRP A 144 -3.75 -6.25 0.75
CA TRP A 144 -3.05 -7.50 0.44
C TRP A 144 -1.57 -7.32 0.05
N VAL A 145 -1.22 -6.15 -0.56
CA VAL A 145 0.18 -5.82 -0.88
C VAL A 145 0.97 -5.55 0.38
N LEU A 146 0.37 -4.81 1.31
CA LEU A 146 0.99 -4.48 2.60
C LEU A 146 1.06 -5.70 3.52
N ASP A 147 0.04 -6.55 3.50
CA ASP A 147 0.06 -7.84 4.22
C ASP A 147 1.23 -8.71 3.73
N ARG A 148 1.41 -8.81 2.42
CA ARG A 148 2.56 -9.52 1.85
C ARG A 148 3.90 -8.88 2.24
N HIS A 149 3.98 -7.55 2.33
CA HIS A 149 5.18 -6.88 2.84
C HIS A 149 5.43 -7.23 4.31
N LEU A 150 4.39 -7.13 5.17
CA LEU A 150 4.48 -7.51 6.58
C LEU A 150 4.90 -8.97 6.77
N GLU A 151 4.43 -9.87 5.90
CA GLU A 151 4.83 -11.28 5.89
C GLU A 151 6.32 -11.43 5.58
N LEU A 152 6.81 -10.75 4.53
CA LEU A 152 8.22 -10.79 4.12
C LEU A 152 9.18 -10.25 5.20
N VAL A 153 8.75 -9.24 5.96
CA VAL A 153 9.54 -8.72 7.09
C VAL A 153 9.23 -9.42 8.42
N GLY A 154 8.35 -10.43 8.43
CA GLY A 154 8.02 -11.27 9.60
C GLY A 154 7.21 -10.54 10.67
N LEU A 155 6.46 -9.49 10.32
CA LEU A 155 5.62 -8.74 11.25
C LEU A 155 4.13 -9.10 11.17
N LEU A 156 3.68 -9.75 10.08
CA LEU A 156 2.26 -10.08 9.88
C LEU A 156 1.61 -10.82 11.06
N PRO A 157 2.25 -11.81 11.70
CA PRO A 157 1.64 -12.56 12.81
C PRO A 157 1.29 -11.74 14.05
N TYR A 158 1.93 -10.59 14.25
CA TYR A 158 1.69 -9.72 15.40
C TYR A 158 0.36 -8.95 15.30
N PHE A 159 -0.18 -8.81 14.10
CA PHE A 159 -1.31 -7.94 13.80
C PHE A 159 -2.50 -8.71 13.22
N PRO A 160 -3.31 -9.40 14.05
CA PRO A 160 -4.49 -10.12 13.56
C PRO A 160 -5.55 -9.19 12.96
N VAL A 161 -5.59 -7.92 13.39
CA VAL A 161 -6.50 -6.90 12.87
C VAL A 161 -5.71 -5.85 12.12
N ARG A 162 -6.03 -5.66 10.84
CA ARG A 162 -5.39 -4.66 9.99
C ARG A 162 -6.44 -3.97 9.15
N VAL A 163 -6.47 -2.64 9.22
CA VAL A 163 -7.39 -1.78 8.46
C VAL A 163 -6.58 -0.82 7.62
N TYR A 164 -6.80 -0.87 6.32
CA TYR A 164 -6.14 -0.03 5.34
C TYR A 164 -7.15 0.88 4.66
N SER A 165 -6.86 2.18 4.60
CA SER A 165 -7.79 3.14 3.99
C SER A 165 -8.08 2.85 2.51
N ALA A 166 -7.15 2.20 1.80
CA ALA A 166 -7.36 1.74 0.43
C ALA A 166 -8.53 0.76 0.30
N ASP A 167 -8.75 -0.10 1.30
CA ASP A 167 -9.77 -1.14 1.27
C ASP A 167 -11.13 -0.60 1.76
N VAL A 168 -11.12 0.18 2.87
CA VAL A 168 -12.35 0.71 3.48
C VAL A 168 -12.79 2.07 2.92
N ARG A 169 -11.93 2.73 2.12
CA ARG A 169 -12.18 4.03 1.48
C ARG A 169 -12.23 5.24 2.39
N TYR A 170 -12.03 5.08 3.69
CA TYR A 170 -11.97 6.16 4.67
C TYR A 170 -10.55 6.30 5.20
N ARG A 171 -10.13 7.53 5.47
CA ARG A 171 -8.79 7.86 5.96
C ARG A 171 -8.85 8.38 7.39
N LYS A 172 -7.83 8.13 8.19
CA LYS A 172 -7.60 8.88 9.43
C LYS A 172 -7.55 10.38 9.12
N PRO A 173 -8.24 11.26 9.89
CA PRO A 173 -8.88 11.03 11.19
C PRO A 173 -10.38 10.68 11.10
N ASP A 174 -10.94 10.30 9.95
CA ASP A 174 -12.35 9.93 9.86
C ASP A 174 -12.63 8.70 10.75
N ARG A 175 -13.65 8.82 11.63
CA ARG A 175 -13.99 7.76 12.59
C ARG A 175 -14.37 6.43 11.93
N ARG A 176 -14.90 6.46 10.70
CA ARG A 176 -15.33 5.28 9.95
C ARG A 176 -14.19 4.31 9.62
N ILE A 177 -12.92 4.73 9.68
CA ILE A 177 -11.79 3.80 9.52
C ILE A 177 -11.57 2.95 10.78
N PHE A 178 -12.16 3.32 11.93
CA PHE A 178 -12.04 2.64 13.22
C PHE A 178 -13.30 1.85 13.58
N GLU A 179 -14.36 1.92 12.78
CA GLU A 179 -15.62 1.19 12.92
C GLU A 179 -15.61 -0.10 12.08
#